data_4beeafa0414f91743f67c2ebfc412e3f
#
_entry.id   4beeafa0414f91743f67c2ebfc412e3f
#
_cell.length_a   1.000
_cell.length_b   1.000
_cell.length_c   1.000
_cell.angle_alpha   90.00
_cell.angle_beta   90.00
_cell.angle_gamma   90.00
#
_symmetry.space_group_name_H-M   'P 1'
#
loop_
_entity.id
_entity.type
_entity.pdbx_description
1 polymer ?
#
loop_
_entity_poly.entity_id
_entity_poly.type
_entity_poly.pdbx_seq_one_letter_code
_entity_poly.pdbx_strand_id
1 'polypeptide(L)'
;MLMLLALLSCAGKAGAQTVAVKSDLLTGGMLASPNLGVELKLSERFTLEAGVYYNPFPAGGDKRWKHWFVQPELRYWMCQPYGGHFFGTGLMYGVYNVAKARLPFGLFKGVRSERYEGDFTGVGISYGYHFILSPRWGLETSISVGFLHTRYERYRCAQCGEKTGSGNRNFIAPTKASISLVYMMQ
;
A
#
# COMPACT_ATOMS: atom_id res chain seq x y z
N MET A 1 -13.95 9.06 -10.03
CA MET A 1 -13.74 10.50 -10.32
C MET A 1 -14.54 11.41 -9.36
N LEU A 2 -15.81 11.13 -9.09
CA LEU A 2 -16.62 11.94 -8.12
C LEU A 2 -16.11 11.90 -6.67
N MET A 3 -15.56 10.79 -6.22
CA MET A 3 -15.10 10.63 -4.83
C MET A 3 -13.80 11.40 -4.53
N LEU A 4 -12.94 11.60 -5.54
CA LEU A 4 -11.74 12.41 -5.43
C LEU A 4 -12.06 13.92 -5.36
N LEU A 5 -13.10 14.35 -6.07
CA LEU A 5 -13.61 15.74 -6.04
C LEU A 5 -14.31 16.09 -4.72
N ALA A 6 -14.97 15.12 -4.07
CA ALA A 6 -15.62 15.34 -2.77
C ALA A 6 -14.60 15.55 -1.64
N LEU A 7 -13.42 14.95 -1.70
CA LEU A 7 -12.34 15.18 -0.73
C LEU A 7 -11.69 16.56 -0.88
N LEU A 8 -11.70 17.14 -2.08
CA LEU A 8 -11.18 18.48 -2.33
C LEU A 8 -12.13 19.60 -1.93
N SER A 9 -13.44 19.34 -1.88
CA SER A 9 -14.45 20.36 -1.56
C SER A 9 -14.65 20.60 -0.07
N CYS A 10 -14.16 19.73 0.82
CA CYS A 10 -14.13 19.96 2.27
C CYS A 10 -12.96 20.84 2.76
N ALA A 11 -12.12 21.35 1.87
CA ALA A 11 -10.99 22.21 2.18
C ALA A 11 -11.32 23.68 2.48
N GLY A 12 -12.58 23.97 2.81
CA GLY A 12 -13.02 25.29 3.21
C GLY A 12 -12.74 25.56 4.70
N LYS A 13 -11.74 26.42 4.97
CA LYS A 13 -11.45 27.09 6.24
C LYS A 13 -10.85 26.22 7.36
N ALA A 14 -9.62 25.78 7.19
CA ALA A 14 -8.71 25.52 8.31
C ALA A 14 -7.32 26.01 7.90
N GLY A 15 -6.64 26.68 8.81
CA GLY A 15 -5.31 27.25 8.59
C GLY A 15 -4.35 26.25 7.97
N ALA A 16 -3.41 26.74 7.20
CA ALA A 16 -2.46 26.08 6.30
C ALA A 16 -2.44 24.53 6.43
N GLN A 17 -3.30 23.84 5.68
CA GLN A 17 -3.28 22.39 5.64
C GLN A 17 -2.01 21.98 4.90
N THR A 18 -1.03 21.49 5.63
CA THR A 18 0.16 20.93 5.02
C THR A 18 -0.20 19.61 4.36
N VAL A 19 -0.03 19.56 3.08
CA VAL A 19 -0.19 18.35 2.25
C VAL A 19 1.19 17.81 1.94
N ALA A 20 1.39 16.52 2.10
CA ALA A 20 2.61 15.86 1.65
C ALA A 20 2.29 14.85 0.56
N VAL A 21 3.17 14.78 -0.43
CA VAL A 21 3.17 13.77 -1.47
C VAL A 21 4.36 12.85 -1.25
N LYS A 22 4.17 11.55 -1.38
CA LYS A 22 5.23 10.58 -1.13
C LYS A 22 5.25 9.47 -2.16
N SER A 23 6.43 8.90 -2.34
CA SER A 23 6.63 7.69 -3.14
C SER A 23 7.52 6.72 -2.37
N ASP A 24 7.09 5.49 -2.26
CA ASP A 24 7.83 4.41 -1.63
C ASP A 24 8.87 3.85 -2.61
N LEU A 25 10.13 4.13 -2.31
CA LEU A 25 11.28 3.73 -3.12
C LEU A 25 11.55 2.23 -3.03
N LEU A 26 11.22 1.61 -1.89
CA LEU A 26 11.43 0.18 -1.71
C LEU A 26 10.48 -0.62 -2.61
N THR A 27 9.19 -0.32 -2.55
CA THR A 27 8.18 -0.98 -3.38
C THR A 27 8.33 -0.61 -4.85
N GLY A 28 8.62 0.66 -5.15
CA GLY A 28 8.86 1.13 -6.52
C GLY A 28 10.08 0.50 -7.17
N GLY A 29 11.21 0.45 -6.45
CA GLY A 29 12.46 -0.07 -6.96
C GLY A 29 12.56 -1.60 -6.94
N MET A 30 12.28 -2.24 -5.81
CA MET A 30 12.45 -3.69 -5.66
C MET A 30 11.32 -4.51 -6.27
N LEU A 31 10.08 -4.03 -6.20
CA LEU A 31 8.90 -4.75 -6.68
C LEU A 31 8.40 -4.23 -8.04
N ALA A 32 9.09 -3.25 -8.62
CA ALA A 32 8.69 -2.57 -9.85
C ALA A 32 7.21 -2.13 -9.84
N SER A 33 6.75 -1.67 -8.68
CA SER A 33 5.37 -1.24 -8.45
C SER A 33 5.31 0.26 -8.27
N PRO A 34 5.07 1.04 -9.33
CA PRO A 34 4.79 2.46 -9.23
C PRO A 34 3.76 2.74 -8.14
N ASN A 35 4.02 3.74 -7.34
CA ASN A 35 3.17 4.08 -6.22
C ASN A 35 3.19 5.59 -5.95
N LEU A 36 2.11 6.06 -5.39
CA LEU A 36 1.94 7.44 -4.99
C LEU A 36 1.11 7.49 -3.71
N GLY A 37 1.57 8.25 -2.74
CA GLY A 37 0.85 8.53 -1.52
C GLY A 37 0.59 10.02 -1.36
N VAL A 38 -0.55 10.35 -0.80
CA VAL A 38 -0.89 11.70 -0.36
C VAL A 38 -1.21 11.66 1.12
N GLU A 39 -0.64 12.56 1.87
CA GLU A 39 -0.88 12.69 3.31
C GLU A 39 -1.36 14.09 3.65
N LEU A 40 -2.45 14.16 4.41
CA LEU A 40 -3.11 15.38 4.84
C LEU A 40 -2.98 15.55 6.34
N LYS A 41 -2.54 16.71 6.80
CA LYS A 41 -2.58 17.06 8.21
C LYS A 41 -4.04 17.32 8.63
N LEU A 42 -4.53 16.54 9.59
CA LEU A 42 -5.88 16.69 10.15
C LEU A 42 -5.87 17.56 11.42
N SER A 43 -4.84 17.41 12.24
CA SER A 43 -4.67 18.14 13.49
C SER A 43 -3.20 18.26 13.86
N GLU A 44 -2.90 18.76 15.06
CA GLU A 44 -1.52 18.91 15.55
C GLU A 44 -0.79 17.58 15.76
N ARG A 45 -1.50 16.46 15.82
CA ARG A 45 -0.89 15.13 16.02
C ARG A 45 -1.44 14.05 15.09
N PHE A 46 -2.42 14.37 14.25
CA PHE A 46 -3.03 13.40 13.37
C PHE A 46 -2.89 13.79 11.91
N THR A 47 -2.56 12.79 11.09
CA THR A 47 -2.56 12.88 9.64
C THR A 47 -3.33 11.71 9.05
N LEU A 48 -3.85 11.89 7.84
CA LEU A 48 -4.46 10.84 7.03
C LEU A 48 -3.62 10.65 5.77
N GLU A 49 -3.05 9.47 5.61
CA GLU A 49 -2.36 9.06 4.39
C GLU A 49 -3.27 8.20 3.53
N ALA A 50 -3.17 8.34 2.21
CA ALA A 50 -3.76 7.42 1.24
C ALA A 50 -2.70 7.05 0.21
N GLY A 51 -2.24 5.82 0.24
CA GLY A 51 -1.30 5.25 -0.73
C GLY A 51 -2.02 4.45 -1.81
N VAL A 52 -1.60 4.62 -3.06
CA VAL A 52 -2.04 3.82 -4.22
C VAL A 52 -0.83 3.15 -4.84
N TYR A 53 -0.94 1.87 -5.06
CA TYR A 53 0.09 1.01 -5.66
C TYR A 53 -0.49 0.34 -6.89
N TYR A 54 0.26 0.38 -8.00
CA TYR A 54 -0.23 -0.16 -9.26
C TYR A 54 0.89 -0.83 -10.04
N ASN A 55 0.76 -2.10 -10.34
CA ASN A 55 1.68 -2.83 -11.20
C ASN A 55 0.92 -3.51 -12.34
N PRO A 56 0.88 -2.89 -13.54
CA PRO A 56 0.26 -3.48 -14.72
C PRO A 56 1.18 -4.44 -15.47
N PHE A 57 2.47 -4.48 -15.13
CA PHE A 57 3.49 -5.14 -15.94
C PHE A 57 3.49 -6.66 -15.74
N PRO A 58 3.58 -7.44 -16.82
CA PRO A 58 3.93 -8.85 -16.72
C PRO A 58 5.39 -8.97 -16.26
N ALA A 59 5.68 -9.89 -15.37
CA ALA A 59 7.04 -10.10 -14.84
C ALA A 59 7.99 -10.82 -15.82
N GLY A 60 7.64 -10.87 -17.11
CA GLY A 60 8.41 -11.54 -18.17
C GLY A 60 8.11 -13.05 -18.31
N GLY A 61 8.02 -13.54 -19.55
CA GLY A 61 7.67 -14.93 -19.86
C GLY A 61 6.31 -15.34 -19.27
N ASP A 62 6.26 -16.51 -18.65
CA ASP A 62 5.06 -17.04 -18.01
C ASP A 62 4.78 -16.49 -16.59
N LYS A 63 5.60 -15.55 -16.10
CA LYS A 63 5.41 -14.97 -14.78
C LYS A 63 4.40 -13.83 -14.84
N ARG A 64 3.46 -13.82 -13.92
CA ARG A 64 2.52 -12.70 -13.73
C ARG A 64 2.68 -12.14 -12.33
N TRP A 65 2.73 -10.80 -12.24
CA TRP A 65 2.83 -10.06 -10.99
C TRP A 65 2.03 -8.77 -11.10
N LYS A 66 0.76 -8.91 -11.52
CA LYS A 66 -0.13 -7.76 -11.66
C LYS A 66 -0.90 -7.55 -10.38
N HIS A 67 -0.91 -6.34 -9.90
CA HIS A 67 -1.71 -5.97 -8.74
C HIS A 67 -2.00 -4.47 -8.73
N TRP A 68 -3.04 -4.12 -8.05
CA TRP A 68 -3.26 -2.78 -7.56
C TRP A 68 -3.87 -2.83 -6.18
N PHE A 69 -3.54 -1.88 -5.33
CA PHE A 69 -4.17 -1.75 -4.03
C PHE A 69 -4.11 -0.32 -3.54
N VAL A 70 -5.03 -0.01 -2.64
CA VAL A 70 -5.10 1.25 -1.90
C VAL A 70 -4.96 0.96 -0.42
N GLN A 71 -4.29 1.87 0.28
CA GLN A 71 -4.01 1.74 1.70
C GLN A 71 -4.19 3.09 2.40
N PRO A 72 -5.44 3.44 2.80
CA PRO A 72 -5.67 4.57 3.69
C PRO A 72 -5.19 4.24 5.11
N GLU A 73 -4.51 5.20 5.74
CA GLU A 73 -3.90 5.05 7.07
C GLU A 73 -4.08 6.33 7.88
N LEU A 74 -4.68 6.21 9.05
CA LEU A 74 -4.72 7.27 10.06
C LEU A 74 -3.47 7.16 10.92
N ARG A 75 -2.72 8.25 11.07
CA ARG A 75 -1.44 8.31 11.77
C ARG A 75 -1.51 9.23 12.97
N TYR A 76 -0.93 8.77 14.05
CA TYR A 76 -0.69 9.55 15.27
C TYR A 76 0.80 9.83 15.40
N TRP A 77 1.17 11.09 15.48
CA TRP A 77 2.53 11.58 15.63
C TRP A 77 2.85 11.85 17.10
N MET A 78 3.98 11.31 17.57
CA MET A 78 4.37 11.49 18.98
C MET A 78 4.74 12.93 19.32
N CYS A 79 5.32 13.66 18.36
CA CYS A 79 5.72 15.06 18.53
C CYS A 79 4.84 15.97 17.65
N GLN A 80 5.16 16.08 16.38
CA GLN A 80 4.46 16.92 15.41
C GLN A 80 4.32 16.19 14.08
N PRO A 81 3.29 16.49 13.29
CA PRO A 81 3.17 15.92 11.96
C PRO A 81 4.41 16.14 11.11
N TYR A 82 4.78 15.11 10.35
CA TYR A 82 5.97 15.08 9.50
C TYR A 82 7.31 15.22 10.25
N GLY A 83 7.36 14.84 11.51
CA GLY A 83 8.60 14.86 12.28
C GLY A 83 8.68 13.79 13.37
N GLY A 84 9.67 12.90 13.28
CA GLY A 84 9.93 11.86 14.27
C GLY A 84 9.05 10.63 14.15
N HIS A 85 8.69 10.06 15.27
CA HIS A 85 7.96 8.79 15.36
C HIS A 85 6.46 8.94 15.14
N PHE A 86 5.86 7.97 14.47
CA PHE A 86 4.41 7.86 14.35
C PHE A 86 3.94 6.42 14.48
N PHE A 87 2.70 6.26 14.90
CA PHE A 87 1.92 5.04 14.85
C PHE A 87 0.76 5.23 13.90
N GLY A 88 0.40 4.20 13.17
CA GLY A 88 -0.72 4.24 12.24
C GLY A 88 -1.66 3.06 12.40
N THR A 89 -2.89 3.26 12.00
CA THR A 89 -3.86 2.19 11.76
C THR A 89 -4.50 2.43 10.41
N GLY A 90 -4.62 1.36 9.63
CA GLY A 90 -5.07 1.52 8.26
C GLY A 90 -5.87 0.34 7.76
N LEU A 91 -6.57 0.62 6.68
CA LEU A 91 -7.30 -0.36 5.89
C LEU A 91 -6.48 -0.65 4.62
N MET A 92 -6.72 -1.80 4.04
CA MET A 92 -6.14 -2.19 2.77
C MET A 92 -7.18 -2.89 1.92
N TYR A 93 -7.24 -2.52 0.64
CA TYR A 93 -8.03 -3.21 -0.36
C TYR A 93 -7.27 -3.28 -1.67
N GLY A 94 -7.29 -4.44 -2.32
CA GLY A 94 -6.66 -4.59 -3.62
C GLY A 94 -7.04 -5.86 -4.34
N VAL A 95 -6.56 -5.92 -5.59
CA VAL A 95 -6.76 -7.04 -6.50
C VAL A 95 -5.40 -7.50 -7.02
N TYR A 96 -5.23 -8.78 -7.15
CA TYR A 96 -4.00 -9.37 -7.65
C TYR A 96 -4.24 -10.47 -8.68
N ASN A 97 -3.27 -10.60 -9.59
CA ASN A 97 -3.17 -11.70 -10.55
C ASN A 97 -1.70 -12.14 -10.58
N VAL A 98 -1.42 -13.24 -9.91
CA VAL A 98 -0.06 -13.69 -9.65
C VAL A 98 0.13 -15.12 -10.13
N ALA A 99 1.18 -15.36 -10.92
CA ALA A 99 1.56 -16.68 -11.40
C ALA A 99 3.08 -16.85 -11.40
N LYS A 100 3.55 -18.05 -11.07
CA LYS A 100 4.97 -18.44 -11.06
C LYS A 100 5.87 -17.49 -10.26
N ALA A 101 5.33 -16.88 -9.19
CA ALA A 101 6.05 -15.98 -8.33
C ALA A 101 6.48 -16.65 -7.01
N ARG A 102 7.59 -16.17 -6.44
CA ARG A 102 8.02 -16.54 -5.09
C ARG A 102 7.57 -15.44 -4.14
N LEU A 103 6.56 -15.73 -3.34
CA LEU A 103 6.12 -14.81 -2.30
C LEU A 103 6.98 -15.01 -1.04
N PRO A 104 7.34 -13.92 -0.35
CA PRO A 104 8.01 -14.00 0.94
C PRO A 104 7.12 -14.71 1.96
N PHE A 105 7.74 -15.24 3.02
CA PHE A 105 7.05 -15.92 4.14
C PHE A 105 6.24 -17.17 3.75
N GLY A 106 6.46 -17.76 2.57
CA GLY A 106 5.76 -18.98 2.16
C GLY A 106 4.25 -18.81 1.93
N LEU A 107 3.78 -17.57 1.80
CA LEU A 107 2.40 -17.26 1.44
C LEU A 107 2.10 -17.86 0.06
N PHE A 108 1.03 -18.67 -0.01
CA PHE A 108 0.58 -19.32 -1.25
C PHE A 108 1.68 -20.14 -1.97
N LYS A 109 2.09 -21.26 -1.36
CA LYS A 109 3.08 -22.18 -1.99
C LYS A 109 2.68 -22.63 -3.40
N GLY A 110 1.40 -22.70 -3.71
CA GLY A 110 0.85 -23.07 -5.02
C GLY A 110 1.08 -22.05 -6.14
N VAL A 111 1.41 -20.78 -5.83
CA VAL A 111 1.69 -19.74 -6.84
C VAL A 111 2.91 -20.08 -7.71
N ARG A 112 3.74 -21.03 -7.29
CA ARG A 112 4.87 -21.52 -8.10
C ARG A 112 4.44 -22.30 -9.34
N SER A 113 3.29 -22.96 -9.30
CA SER A 113 2.80 -23.85 -10.37
C SER A 113 1.45 -23.41 -10.96
N GLU A 114 0.67 -22.66 -10.21
CA GLU A 114 -0.68 -22.23 -10.57
C GLU A 114 -0.78 -20.71 -10.61
N ARG A 115 -1.80 -20.21 -11.31
CA ARG A 115 -2.16 -18.79 -11.31
C ARG A 115 -3.23 -18.54 -10.26
N TYR A 116 -3.05 -17.52 -9.49
CA TYR A 116 -4.00 -17.03 -8.49
C TYR A 116 -4.49 -15.65 -8.88
N GLU A 117 -5.79 -15.53 -9.02
CA GLU A 117 -6.47 -14.24 -9.19
C GLU A 117 -7.41 -14.04 -8.02
N GLY A 118 -7.47 -12.81 -7.52
CA GLY A 118 -8.36 -12.55 -6.39
C GLY A 118 -8.28 -11.12 -5.88
N ASP A 119 -9.05 -10.90 -4.84
CA ASP A 119 -9.07 -9.68 -4.07
C ASP A 119 -8.60 -9.93 -2.63
N PHE A 120 -8.18 -8.87 -1.98
CA PHE A 120 -7.90 -8.91 -0.56
C PHE A 120 -8.38 -7.63 0.12
N THR A 121 -8.81 -7.80 1.35
CA THR A 121 -9.10 -6.73 2.28
C THR A 121 -8.30 -6.94 3.56
N GLY A 122 -7.96 -5.87 4.23
CA GLY A 122 -7.21 -5.99 5.47
C GLY A 122 -7.29 -4.77 6.36
N VAL A 123 -6.88 -4.98 7.60
CA VAL A 123 -6.69 -3.95 8.61
C VAL A 123 -5.32 -4.18 9.24
N GLY A 124 -4.59 -3.11 9.52
CA GLY A 124 -3.25 -3.22 10.07
C GLY A 124 -2.87 -2.06 10.97
N ILE A 125 -1.79 -2.28 11.68
CA ILE A 125 -1.11 -1.27 12.48
C ILE A 125 0.28 -1.05 11.90
N SER A 126 0.74 0.18 11.96
CA SER A 126 2.05 0.59 11.47
C SER A 126 2.82 1.36 12.51
N TYR A 127 4.12 1.34 12.34
CA TYR A 127 5.06 2.19 13.07
C TYR A 127 6.09 2.71 12.08
N GLY A 128 6.44 3.98 12.22
CA GLY A 128 7.44 4.58 11.35
C GLY A 128 8.16 5.76 11.98
N TYR A 129 9.15 6.24 11.22
CA TYR A 129 9.94 7.40 11.57
C TYR A 129 10.14 8.28 10.33
N HIS A 130 9.93 9.58 10.51
CA HIS A 130 10.14 10.58 9.48
C HIS A 130 11.37 11.43 9.78
N PHE A 131 12.34 11.39 8.88
CA PHE A 131 13.56 12.19 8.90
C PHE A 131 13.33 13.47 8.10
N ILE A 132 13.48 14.63 8.74
CA ILE A 132 13.41 15.92 8.07
C ILE A 132 14.76 16.17 7.39
N LEU A 133 14.80 16.18 6.06
CA LEU A 133 16.01 16.45 5.29
C LEU A 133 16.14 17.93 4.96
N SER A 134 15.03 18.61 4.70
CA SER A 134 14.95 20.04 4.42
C SER A 134 13.53 20.54 4.71
N PRO A 135 13.25 21.85 4.61
CA PRO A 135 11.90 22.39 4.83
C PRO A 135 10.80 21.77 3.96
N ARG A 136 11.16 21.21 2.80
CA ARG A 136 10.20 20.59 1.86
C ARG A 136 10.42 19.10 1.64
N TRP A 137 11.56 18.54 2.04
CA TRP A 137 11.88 17.15 1.76
C TRP A 137 12.09 16.36 3.03
N GLY A 138 11.55 15.17 3.07
CA GLY A 138 11.74 14.20 4.13
C GLY A 138 11.98 12.80 3.59
N LEU A 139 12.54 11.97 4.43
CA LEU A 139 12.67 10.52 4.23
C LEU A 139 11.87 9.83 5.31
N GLU A 140 11.01 8.92 4.94
CA GLU A 140 10.18 8.17 5.88
C GLU A 140 10.47 6.68 5.77
N THR A 141 10.62 6.04 6.92
CA THR A 141 10.69 4.59 7.01
C THR A 141 9.49 4.08 7.79
N SER A 142 8.84 3.02 7.31
CA SER A 142 7.74 2.41 8.05
C SER A 142 7.64 0.90 7.87
N ILE A 143 7.12 0.24 8.89
CA ILE A 143 6.74 -1.16 8.87
C ILE A 143 5.30 -1.29 9.34
N SER A 144 4.58 -2.27 8.79
CA SER A 144 3.20 -2.55 9.17
C SER A 144 2.95 -4.05 9.22
N VAL A 145 2.11 -4.46 10.14
CA VAL A 145 1.57 -5.81 10.23
C VAL A 145 0.05 -5.73 10.28
N GLY A 146 -0.62 -6.66 9.62
CA GLY A 146 -2.07 -6.63 9.55
C GLY A 146 -2.70 -8.00 9.38
N PHE A 147 -4.00 -8.03 9.63
CA PHE A 147 -4.87 -9.14 9.33
C PHE A 147 -5.45 -8.96 7.93
N LEU A 148 -5.28 -9.96 7.09
CA LEU A 148 -5.72 -9.97 5.70
C LEU A 148 -6.74 -11.08 5.48
N HIS A 149 -7.83 -10.74 4.81
CA HIS A 149 -8.79 -11.66 4.24
C HIS A 149 -8.65 -11.63 2.72
N THR A 150 -8.44 -12.78 2.09
CA THR A 150 -8.34 -12.87 0.62
C THR A 150 -9.31 -13.91 0.09
N ARG A 151 -9.93 -13.57 -1.02
CA ARG A 151 -10.71 -14.48 -1.87
C ARG A 151 -9.92 -14.71 -3.15
N TYR A 152 -9.78 -15.96 -3.56
CA TYR A 152 -8.96 -16.30 -4.71
C TYR A 152 -9.59 -17.38 -5.58
N GLU A 153 -9.25 -17.32 -6.84
CA GLU A 153 -9.49 -18.35 -7.85
C GLU A 153 -8.15 -18.91 -8.33
N ARG A 154 -8.12 -20.21 -8.55
CA ARG A 154 -6.95 -20.93 -9.04
C ARG A 154 -7.15 -21.38 -10.47
N TYR A 155 -6.10 -21.28 -11.28
CA TYR A 155 -6.07 -21.69 -12.67
C TYR A 155 -4.84 -22.52 -12.94
N ARG A 156 -4.98 -23.59 -13.76
CA ARG A 156 -3.91 -24.56 -14.02
C ARG A 156 -2.69 -23.96 -14.71
N CYS A 157 -2.83 -22.96 -15.53
CA CYS A 157 -1.72 -22.34 -16.26
C CYS A 157 -1.74 -20.80 -16.17
N ALA A 158 -0.57 -20.21 -16.49
CA ALA A 158 -0.36 -18.77 -16.34
C ALA A 158 -1.14 -17.92 -17.34
N GLN A 159 -1.40 -18.42 -18.54
CA GLN A 159 -1.98 -17.62 -19.64
C GLN A 159 -3.41 -18.07 -20.01
N CYS A 160 -3.61 -19.35 -20.13
CA CYS A 160 -4.92 -19.96 -20.42
C CYS A 160 -5.11 -21.08 -19.42
N GLY A 161 -6.30 -21.38 -19.06
CA GLY A 161 -6.52 -22.50 -18.19
C GLY A 161 -7.91 -22.51 -17.62
N GLU A 162 -8.36 -23.71 -17.43
CA GLU A 162 -9.60 -23.98 -16.75
C GLU A 162 -9.46 -23.63 -15.26
N LYS A 163 -10.49 -23.06 -14.69
CA LYS A 163 -10.58 -22.79 -13.25
C LYS A 163 -10.53 -24.12 -12.49
N THR A 164 -9.50 -24.29 -11.69
CA THR A 164 -9.28 -25.53 -10.92
C THR A 164 -9.90 -25.47 -9.52
N GLY A 165 -10.25 -24.27 -9.04
CA GLY A 165 -10.89 -24.10 -7.75
C GLY A 165 -10.96 -22.66 -7.31
N SER A 166 -11.64 -22.43 -6.21
CA SER A 166 -11.72 -21.13 -5.53
C SER A 166 -11.66 -21.35 -4.02
N GLY A 167 -11.32 -20.32 -3.29
CA GLY A 167 -11.28 -20.37 -1.83
C GLY A 167 -11.12 -19.01 -1.21
N ASN A 168 -11.17 -18.99 0.10
CA ASN A 168 -10.84 -17.82 0.91
C ASN A 168 -9.80 -18.21 1.96
N ARG A 169 -9.06 -17.22 2.42
CA ARG A 169 -8.05 -17.42 3.46
C ARG A 169 -7.87 -16.18 4.30
N ASN A 170 -7.73 -16.40 5.60
CA ASN A 170 -7.38 -15.37 6.57
C ASN A 170 -5.95 -15.62 7.07
N PHE A 171 -5.17 -14.57 7.22
CA PHE A 171 -3.81 -14.68 7.76
C PHE A 171 -3.31 -13.33 8.28
N ILE A 172 -2.32 -13.39 9.17
CA ILE A 172 -1.57 -12.22 9.62
C ILE A 172 -0.27 -12.20 8.85
N ALA A 173 0.08 -11.04 8.30
CA ALA A 173 1.31 -10.85 7.55
C ALA A 173 1.86 -9.41 7.70
N PRO A 174 3.16 -9.20 7.42
CA PRO A 174 3.65 -7.87 7.11
C PRO A 174 2.91 -7.30 5.90
N THR A 175 2.31 -6.12 6.08
CA THR A 175 1.49 -5.47 5.04
C THR A 175 2.19 -4.29 4.38
N LYS A 176 3.22 -3.75 5.03
CA LYS A 176 4.04 -2.66 4.50
C LYS A 176 5.46 -2.76 5.07
N ALA A 177 6.42 -2.57 4.22
CA ALA A 177 7.79 -2.20 4.58
C ALA A 177 8.19 -1.14 3.56
N SER A 178 8.42 0.09 3.98
CA SER A 178 8.64 1.20 3.06
C SER A 178 9.81 2.08 3.46
N ILE A 179 10.45 2.61 2.44
CA ILE A 179 11.37 3.74 2.52
C ILE A 179 10.86 4.75 1.52
N SER A 180 10.26 5.82 1.99
CA SER A 180 9.53 6.77 1.15
C SER A 180 10.21 8.12 1.11
N LEU A 181 10.34 8.68 -0.08
CA LEU A 181 10.67 10.08 -0.26
C LEU A 181 9.39 10.90 -0.12
N VAL A 182 9.44 11.93 0.71
CA VAL A 182 8.29 12.77 1.05
C VAL A 182 8.56 14.20 0.62
N TYR A 183 7.62 14.80 -0.10
CA TYR A 183 7.64 16.20 -0.48
C TYR A 183 6.46 16.94 0.16
N MET A 184 6.75 17.95 0.97
CA MET A 184 5.75 18.77 1.66
C MET A 184 5.35 19.96 0.81
N MET A 185 4.06 20.06 0.50
CA MET A 185 3.43 21.18 -0.19
C MET A 185 2.94 22.17 0.88
N GLN A 186 3.52 23.35 0.89
CA GLN A 186 3.14 24.46 1.77
C GLN A 186 2.24 25.44 1.03
#